data_a4df2c555adb775dab63789636daa3b4
#
_entry.id   a4df2c555adb775dab63789636daa3b4
#
_cell.length_a   1.000
_cell.length_b   1.000
_cell.length_c   1.000
_cell.angle_alpha   90.00
_cell.angle_beta   90.00
_cell.angle_gamma   90.00
#
_symmetry.space_group_name_H-M   'P 1'
#
loop_
_entity.id
_entity.type
_entity.pdbx_description
1 polymer ?
#
loop_
_entity_poly.entity_id
_entity_poly.type
_entity_poly.pdbx_seq_one_letter_code
_entity_poly.pdbx_strand_id
1 'polypeptide(L)'
;MLSDVTPFSSGFGGASQSPAIAQAFAHAALDPAGACKQPAAGVVDMAVSLTGPASLTPGTPDSDLLRVANPGVVASTAIKVTLTLPTGVTATGTSPVGCTFSSANTIVTCQLPDLSVAGSSNLSIQLVAAAGGAGGNAQASVPAQAGEVNTANNNAALAIAIGAAPPSPTAVPTLDVWALFALGGLLPLVAARHRRQN
;
A
#
# COMPACT_ATOMS: atom_id res chain seq x y z
N MET A 1 -39.18 -47.91 13.83
CA MET A 1 -38.32 -48.65 14.78
C MET A 1 -37.00 -47.96 14.80
N LEU A 2 -36.75 -47.15 15.83
CA LEU A 2 -35.49 -46.51 16.06
C LEU A 2 -34.58 -47.60 16.69
N SER A 3 -33.55 -48.02 16.00
CA SER A 3 -32.51 -48.84 16.55
C SER A 3 -31.61 -47.97 17.43
N ASP A 4 -31.59 -48.30 18.68
CA ASP A 4 -30.79 -47.73 19.73
C ASP A 4 -29.31 -47.88 19.37
N VAL A 5 -28.60 -46.77 19.07
CA VAL A 5 -27.16 -46.79 18.87
C VAL A 5 -26.56 -46.62 20.26
N THR A 6 -26.29 -47.73 20.93
CA THR A 6 -25.53 -47.71 22.16
C THR A 6 -24.17 -47.05 21.92
N PRO A 7 -23.75 -46.10 22.76
CA PRO A 7 -22.42 -45.54 22.64
C PRO A 7 -21.39 -46.62 22.96
N PHE A 8 -20.45 -46.81 22.10
CA PHE A 8 -19.26 -47.63 22.31
C PHE A 8 -18.43 -47.02 23.43
N SER A 9 -18.68 -47.44 24.67
CA SER A 9 -17.80 -47.20 25.78
C SER A 9 -16.83 -48.38 25.91
N SER A 10 -15.79 -48.39 25.13
CA SER A 10 -14.67 -49.24 25.33
C SER A 10 -13.49 -48.42 25.76
N GLY A 11 -13.04 -48.65 26.98
CA GLY A 11 -11.89 -48.00 27.57
C GLY A 11 -10.65 -48.22 26.71
N PHE A 12 -10.22 -47.17 26.07
CA PHE A 12 -8.85 -46.98 25.67
C PHE A 12 -8.22 -46.02 26.68
N GLY A 13 -7.25 -46.57 27.42
CA GLY A 13 -6.49 -45.84 28.42
C GLY A 13 -5.84 -44.59 27.84
N GLY A 14 -6.01 -43.53 28.57
CA GLY A 14 -5.16 -42.36 28.75
C GLY A 14 -4.17 -41.99 27.64
N ALA A 15 -4.64 -41.63 26.48
CA ALA A 15 -3.89 -40.69 25.63
C ALA A 15 -4.71 -39.39 25.60
N SER A 16 -4.13 -38.33 26.12
CA SER A 16 -4.73 -36.98 26.02
C SER A 16 -4.95 -36.66 24.56
N GLN A 17 -6.20 -36.75 24.12
CA GLN A 17 -6.58 -36.40 22.77
C GLN A 17 -6.30 -34.92 22.57
N SER A 18 -5.50 -34.60 21.58
CA SER A 18 -5.20 -33.24 21.20
C SER A 18 -6.52 -32.50 20.95
N PRO A 19 -6.74 -31.30 21.51
CA PRO A 19 -7.97 -30.53 21.33
C PRO A 19 -8.35 -30.30 19.86
N ALA A 20 -7.38 -30.40 18.95
CA ALA A 20 -7.59 -30.31 17.51
C ALA A 20 -8.41 -31.50 16.94
N ILE A 21 -8.30 -32.69 17.55
CA ILE A 21 -9.07 -33.87 17.08
C ILE A 21 -10.52 -33.79 17.58
N ALA A 22 -10.72 -33.28 18.81
CA ALA A 22 -12.07 -33.10 19.35
C ALA A 22 -12.88 -32.04 18.60
N GLN A 23 -12.23 -31.00 18.08
CA GLN A 23 -12.87 -29.98 17.26
C GLN A 23 -13.22 -30.49 15.85
N ALA A 24 -12.45 -31.39 15.28
CA ALA A 24 -12.74 -31.98 13.99
C ALA A 24 -14.04 -32.81 13.97
N PHE A 25 -14.40 -33.42 15.09
CA PHE A 25 -15.65 -34.19 15.20
C PHE A 25 -16.89 -33.34 15.52
N ALA A 26 -16.71 -32.16 16.11
CA ALA A 26 -17.83 -31.29 16.47
C ALA A 26 -18.52 -30.60 15.28
N HIS A 27 -17.88 -30.59 14.11
CA HIS A 27 -18.40 -29.92 12.90
C HIS A 27 -18.73 -30.87 11.74
N ALA A 28 -18.72 -32.18 11.94
CA ALA A 28 -19.17 -33.12 10.93
C ALA A 28 -20.71 -33.10 10.83
N ALA A 29 -21.24 -32.14 10.05
CA ALA A 29 -22.64 -32.18 9.67
C ALA A 29 -22.84 -33.30 8.63
N LEU A 30 -23.79 -34.18 8.86
CA LEU A 30 -24.27 -35.13 7.86
C LEU A 30 -25.02 -34.35 6.77
N ASP A 31 -24.74 -34.65 5.50
CA ASP A 31 -25.60 -34.19 4.43
C ASP A 31 -26.94 -34.97 4.45
N PRO A 32 -28.00 -34.52 3.72
CA PRO A 32 -29.26 -35.22 3.66
C PRO A 32 -29.19 -36.64 3.10
N ALA A 33 -28.07 -37.04 2.50
CA ALA A 33 -27.81 -38.40 2.03
C ALA A 33 -27.11 -39.26 3.08
N GLY A 34 -26.85 -38.77 4.29
CA GLY A 34 -26.20 -39.51 5.38
C GLY A 34 -24.69 -39.66 5.26
N ALA A 35 -24.06 -39.01 4.30
CA ALA A 35 -22.60 -38.99 4.20
C ALA A 35 -22.00 -37.97 5.17
N CYS A 36 -20.87 -38.32 5.80
CA CYS A 36 -20.11 -37.34 6.59
C CYS A 36 -19.60 -36.24 5.65
N LYS A 37 -20.15 -35.05 5.75
CA LYS A 37 -19.63 -33.90 5.04
C LYS A 37 -18.27 -33.56 5.64
N GLN A 38 -17.22 -33.89 4.92
CA GLN A 38 -15.89 -33.43 5.28
C GLN A 38 -15.92 -31.92 5.31
N PRO A 39 -15.51 -31.27 6.42
CA PRO A 39 -15.39 -29.82 6.41
C PRO A 39 -14.57 -29.42 5.19
N ALA A 40 -15.08 -28.48 4.42
CA ALA A 40 -14.32 -27.95 3.29
C ALA A 40 -12.92 -27.59 3.80
N ALA A 41 -11.90 -28.13 3.15
CA ALA A 41 -10.52 -27.78 3.50
C ALA A 41 -10.45 -26.24 3.50
N GLY A 42 -10.03 -25.68 4.63
CA GLY A 42 -9.89 -24.24 4.75
C GLY A 42 -8.99 -23.74 3.63
N VAL A 43 -9.37 -22.66 2.98
CA VAL A 43 -8.59 -22.07 1.88
C VAL A 43 -7.92 -20.79 2.34
N VAL A 44 -6.72 -20.56 1.84
CA VAL A 44 -6.08 -19.24 1.86
C VAL A 44 -6.83 -18.36 0.88
N ASP A 45 -6.97 -17.10 1.17
CA ASP A 45 -7.49 -16.08 0.26
C ASP A 45 -6.69 -14.79 0.48
N MET A 46 -5.96 -14.35 -0.53
CA MET A 46 -5.16 -13.13 -0.45
C MET A 46 -5.89 -12.00 -1.14
N ALA A 47 -5.95 -10.85 -0.50
CA ALA A 47 -6.57 -9.67 -1.06
C ALA A 47 -5.62 -8.47 -0.99
N VAL A 48 -5.56 -7.71 -2.07
CA VAL A 48 -4.75 -6.49 -2.17
C VAL A 48 -5.66 -5.28 -2.38
N SER A 49 -5.32 -4.18 -1.75
CA SER A 49 -5.95 -2.89 -2.04
C SER A 49 -4.92 -1.77 -2.05
N LEU A 50 -5.12 -0.78 -2.91
CA LEU A 50 -4.37 0.46 -3.00
C LEU A 50 -5.28 1.63 -2.68
N THR A 51 -4.80 2.56 -1.87
CA THR A 51 -5.50 3.79 -1.53
C THR A 51 -4.50 4.93 -1.48
N GLY A 52 -4.79 6.02 -2.15
CA GLY A 52 -3.89 7.17 -2.23
C GLY A 52 -4.53 8.34 -2.97
N PRO A 53 -3.77 9.41 -3.20
CA PRO A 53 -4.24 10.57 -3.92
C PRO A 53 -4.49 10.23 -5.39
N ALA A 54 -5.60 10.70 -5.93
CA ALA A 54 -5.91 10.54 -7.36
C ALA A 54 -5.03 11.43 -8.26
N SER A 55 -4.31 12.39 -7.67
CA SER A 55 -3.40 13.29 -8.39
C SER A 55 -2.19 13.64 -7.54
N LEU A 56 -1.00 13.57 -8.13
CA LEU A 56 0.26 13.98 -7.51
C LEU A 56 0.72 15.32 -8.07
N THR A 57 1.20 16.20 -7.19
CA THR A 57 1.87 17.45 -7.60
C THR A 57 3.35 17.15 -7.89
N PRO A 58 3.88 17.51 -9.08
CA PRO A 58 5.27 17.26 -9.41
C PRO A 58 6.24 17.80 -8.36
N GLY A 59 7.21 16.96 -7.96
CA GLY A 59 8.23 17.29 -7.00
C GLY A 59 7.78 17.29 -5.53
N THR A 60 6.49 17.10 -5.25
CA THR A 60 5.97 17.01 -3.88
C THR A 60 5.74 15.54 -3.53
N PRO A 61 6.38 15.01 -2.47
CA PRO A 61 6.10 13.67 -2.01
C PRO A 61 4.68 13.53 -1.45
N ASP A 62 4.02 12.43 -1.76
CA ASP A 62 2.74 12.01 -1.19
C ASP A 62 2.80 10.52 -0.85
N SER A 63 1.80 9.99 -0.17
CA SER A 63 1.83 8.62 0.34
C SER A 63 0.65 7.80 -0.15
N ASP A 64 0.96 6.65 -0.73
CA ASP A 64 -0.01 5.59 -1.02
C ASP A 64 -0.01 4.55 0.10
N LEU A 65 -1.19 4.06 0.44
CA LEU A 65 -1.37 2.95 1.35
C LEU A 65 -1.63 1.66 0.56
N LEU A 66 -0.68 0.75 0.61
CA LEU A 66 -0.81 -0.61 0.12
C LEU A 66 -1.23 -1.51 1.27
N ARG A 67 -2.40 -2.14 1.15
CA ARG A 67 -2.88 -3.10 2.14
C ARG A 67 -2.96 -4.49 1.52
N VAL A 68 -2.41 -5.47 2.23
CA VAL A 68 -2.52 -6.90 1.91
C VAL A 68 -3.26 -7.57 3.06
N ALA A 69 -4.28 -8.35 2.76
CA ALA A 69 -5.10 -9.04 3.74
C ALA A 69 -5.25 -10.52 3.39
N ASN A 70 -5.51 -11.34 4.40
CA ASN A 70 -5.88 -12.73 4.26
C ASN A 70 -7.33 -12.92 4.77
N PRO A 71 -8.36 -12.68 3.95
CA PRO A 71 -9.75 -12.98 4.32
C PRO A 71 -10.05 -14.49 4.41
N GLY A 72 -9.11 -15.34 4.03
CA GLY A 72 -9.25 -16.80 4.10
C GLY A 72 -9.31 -17.34 5.52
N VAL A 73 -9.57 -18.63 5.63
CA VAL A 73 -9.69 -19.36 6.90
C VAL A 73 -8.45 -20.18 7.25
N VAL A 74 -7.38 -20.03 6.48
CA VAL A 74 -6.04 -20.60 6.71
C VAL A 74 -5.02 -19.48 6.71
N ALA A 75 -4.03 -19.54 7.60
CA ALA A 75 -2.94 -18.57 7.62
C ALA A 75 -2.10 -18.65 6.35
N SER A 76 -1.63 -17.51 5.87
CA SER A 76 -0.75 -17.40 4.70
C SER A 76 0.67 -17.10 5.13
N THR A 77 1.65 -17.70 4.46
CA THR A 77 3.09 -17.54 4.75
C THR A 77 3.84 -17.11 3.48
N ALA A 78 5.06 -16.63 3.67
CA ALA A 78 5.97 -16.25 2.57
C ALA A 78 5.32 -15.27 1.55
N ILE A 79 4.59 -14.29 2.04
CA ILE A 79 3.81 -13.37 1.22
C ILE A 79 4.72 -12.36 0.55
N LYS A 80 4.68 -12.31 -0.78
CA LYS A 80 5.39 -11.32 -1.59
C LYS A 80 4.38 -10.44 -2.31
N VAL A 81 4.44 -9.13 -2.12
CA VAL A 81 3.64 -8.15 -2.86
C VAL A 81 4.54 -7.32 -3.78
N THR A 82 4.07 -7.04 -4.97
CA THR A 82 4.75 -6.19 -5.94
C THR A 82 3.83 -5.04 -6.32
N LEU A 83 4.34 -3.80 -6.20
CA LEU A 83 3.69 -2.59 -6.67
C LEU A 83 4.49 -2.05 -7.86
N THR A 84 3.83 -1.88 -8.99
CA THR A 84 4.37 -1.24 -10.19
C THR A 84 3.76 0.14 -10.35
N LEU A 85 4.59 1.16 -10.44
CA LEU A 85 4.19 2.56 -10.55
C LEU A 85 4.07 2.98 -12.02
N PRO A 86 3.16 3.92 -12.35
CA PRO A 86 2.99 4.42 -13.70
C PRO A 86 4.15 5.35 -14.12
N THR A 87 4.23 5.61 -15.41
CA THR A 87 5.27 6.47 -16.02
C THR A 87 5.28 7.86 -15.38
N GLY A 88 6.45 8.28 -14.94
CA GLY A 88 6.63 9.59 -14.30
C GLY A 88 6.33 9.60 -12.80
N VAL A 89 6.04 8.44 -12.18
CA VAL A 89 5.90 8.30 -10.73
C VAL A 89 6.98 7.35 -10.21
N THR A 90 7.65 7.72 -9.14
CA THR A 90 8.68 6.91 -8.50
C THR A 90 8.45 6.83 -6.99
N ALA A 91 8.83 5.71 -6.39
CA ALA A 91 8.90 5.58 -4.95
C ALA A 91 10.08 6.39 -4.40
N THR A 92 9.90 7.04 -3.27
CA THR A 92 10.92 7.88 -2.62
C THR A 92 10.96 7.65 -1.11
N GLY A 93 11.91 8.29 -0.44
CA GLY A 93 12.07 8.16 1.01
C GLY A 93 12.66 6.82 1.45
N THR A 94 12.45 6.48 2.71
CA THR A 94 12.91 5.23 3.30
C THR A 94 11.98 4.09 2.89
N SER A 95 12.55 3.01 2.35
CA SER A 95 11.78 1.80 2.05
C SER A 95 11.14 1.24 3.33
N PRO A 96 9.85 0.88 3.32
CA PRO A 96 9.25 0.16 4.44
C PRO A 96 10.01 -1.13 4.75
N VAL A 97 9.94 -1.58 6.00
CA VAL A 97 10.59 -2.82 6.42
C VAL A 97 10.13 -3.99 5.55
N GLY A 98 11.08 -4.77 5.05
CA GLY A 98 10.81 -5.90 4.15
C GLY A 98 10.58 -5.52 2.69
N CYS A 99 10.66 -4.24 2.33
CA CYS A 99 10.50 -3.77 0.96
C CYS A 99 11.83 -3.38 0.32
N THR A 100 11.89 -3.49 -1.00
CA THR A 100 13.00 -3.03 -1.84
C THR A 100 12.46 -2.26 -3.04
N PHE A 101 13.17 -1.21 -3.44
CA PHE A 101 12.88 -0.43 -4.64
C PHE A 101 13.83 -0.86 -5.77
N SER A 102 13.31 -1.08 -6.95
CA SER A 102 14.07 -1.48 -8.14
C SER A 102 13.59 -0.75 -9.40
N SER A 103 14.29 -0.93 -10.50
CA SER A 103 13.96 -0.30 -11.80
C SER A 103 13.77 1.22 -11.67
N ALA A 104 14.80 1.92 -11.19
CA ALA A 104 14.75 3.36 -10.94
C ALA A 104 13.59 3.78 -10.02
N ASN A 105 13.28 2.95 -9.01
CA ASN A 105 12.22 3.16 -8.02
C ASN A 105 10.79 3.15 -8.60
N THR A 106 10.59 2.51 -9.75
CA THR A 106 9.26 2.31 -10.33
C THR A 106 8.61 0.98 -9.94
N ILE A 107 9.38 0.06 -9.34
CA ILE A 107 8.88 -1.20 -8.82
C ILE A 107 9.24 -1.32 -7.35
N VAL A 108 8.24 -1.53 -6.51
CA VAL A 108 8.39 -1.82 -5.08
C VAL A 108 8.02 -3.28 -4.84
N THR A 109 8.95 -4.03 -4.27
CA THR A 109 8.72 -5.44 -3.89
C THR A 109 8.86 -5.57 -2.38
N CYS A 110 7.83 -6.12 -1.73
CA CYS A 110 7.81 -6.31 -0.29
C CYS A 110 7.64 -7.79 0.06
N GLN A 111 8.45 -8.26 1.01
CA GLN A 111 8.23 -9.52 1.72
C GLN A 111 7.51 -9.20 3.03
N LEU A 112 6.31 -9.74 3.18
CA LEU A 112 5.49 -9.51 4.36
C LEU A 112 5.67 -10.66 5.37
N PRO A 113 5.44 -10.38 6.66
CA PRO A 113 5.31 -11.44 7.65
C PRO A 113 4.09 -12.32 7.34
N ASP A 114 4.04 -13.48 7.96
CA ASP A 114 2.91 -14.37 7.85
C ASP A 114 1.63 -13.66 8.32
N LEU A 115 0.54 -13.85 7.57
CA LEU A 115 -0.76 -13.32 7.91
C LEU A 115 -1.66 -14.42 8.48
N SER A 116 -2.10 -14.22 9.71
CA SER A 116 -3.11 -15.07 10.33
C SER A 116 -4.44 -14.99 9.57
N VAL A 117 -5.36 -15.85 9.93
CA VAL A 117 -6.76 -15.77 9.50
C VAL A 117 -7.32 -14.39 9.81
N ALA A 118 -7.96 -13.76 8.82
CA ALA A 118 -8.44 -12.39 8.86
C ALA A 118 -7.37 -11.31 9.15
N GLY A 119 -6.09 -11.68 9.10
CA GLY A 119 -4.97 -10.76 9.31
C GLY A 119 -4.74 -9.83 8.12
N SER A 120 -4.09 -8.70 8.36
CA SER A 120 -3.67 -7.78 7.30
C SER A 120 -2.38 -7.04 7.64
N SER A 121 -1.67 -6.61 6.60
CA SER A 121 -0.49 -5.76 6.67
C SER A 121 -0.73 -4.50 5.86
N ASN A 122 -0.34 -3.36 6.41
CA ASN A 122 -0.43 -2.06 5.77
C ASN A 122 0.98 -1.50 5.55
N LEU A 123 1.25 -1.05 4.34
CA LEU A 123 2.51 -0.45 3.93
C LEU A 123 2.24 0.95 3.40
N SER A 124 2.89 1.95 3.97
CA SER A 124 2.86 3.32 3.44
C SER A 124 4.08 3.52 2.56
N ILE A 125 3.87 3.85 1.30
CA ILE A 125 4.91 4.05 0.30
C ILE A 125 4.85 5.50 -0.16
N GLN A 126 5.94 6.22 0.03
CA GLN A 126 6.05 7.60 -0.46
C GLN A 126 6.31 7.60 -1.96
N LEU A 127 5.55 8.41 -2.67
CA LEU A 127 5.62 8.59 -4.12
C LEU A 127 5.97 10.03 -4.46
N VAL A 128 6.66 10.22 -5.55
CA VAL A 128 6.91 11.53 -6.14
C VAL A 128 6.66 11.48 -7.65
N ALA A 129 5.98 12.49 -8.17
CA ALA A 129 5.75 12.64 -9.59
C ALA A 129 6.82 13.52 -10.23
N ALA A 130 7.27 13.16 -11.42
CA ALA A 130 8.11 14.00 -12.26
C ALA A 130 7.26 15.02 -13.03
N ALA A 131 7.78 16.22 -13.25
CA ALA A 131 7.13 17.21 -14.11
C ALA A 131 7.02 16.69 -15.55
N GLY A 132 5.83 16.80 -16.15
CA GLY A 132 5.56 16.29 -17.50
C GLY A 132 5.38 14.77 -17.57
N GLY A 133 5.36 14.07 -16.47
CA GLY A 133 5.01 12.65 -16.43
C GLY A 133 3.56 12.43 -16.89
N ALA A 134 3.31 11.28 -17.51
CA ALA A 134 1.96 10.96 -18.05
C ALA A 134 0.99 10.49 -16.96
N GLY A 135 1.49 9.98 -15.83
CA GLY A 135 0.66 9.29 -14.87
C GLY A 135 0.15 7.95 -15.40
N GLY A 136 -0.94 7.45 -14.85
CA GLY A 136 -1.54 6.18 -15.22
C GLY A 136 -1.96 5.36 -14.02
N ASN A 137 -2.06 4.03 -14.19
CA ASN A 137 -2.45 3.14 -13.10
C ASN A 137 -1.21 2.60 -12.36
N ALA A 138 -1.13 2.85 -11.06
CA ALA A 138 -0.32 2.04 -10.17
C ALA A 138 -0.99 0.68 -10.00
N GLN A 139 -0.22 -0.41 -10.05
CA GLN A 139 -0.74 -1.77 -9.96
C GLN A 139 -0.03 -2.54 -8.85
N ALA A 140 -0.80 -3.09 -7.94
CA ALA A 140 -0.29 -3.99 -6.90
C ALA A 140 -0.77 -5.41 -7.17
N SER A 141 0.09 -6.38 -6.90
CA SER A 141 -0.24 -7.81 -7.06
C SER A 141 0.42 -8.67 -6.00
N VAL A 142 -0.29 -9.71 -5.58
CA VAL A 142 0.23 -10.82 -4.77
C VAL A 142 0.05 -12.10 -5.58
N PRO A 143 1.09 -12.94 -5.71
CA PRO A 143 0.96 -14.25 -6.35
C PRO A 143 -0.06 -15.13 -5.62
N ALA A 144 -0.82 -15.91 -6.39
CA ALA A 144 -1.75 -16.88 -5.82
C ALA A 144 -1.03 -17.85 -4.88
N GLN A 145 -1.64 -18.11 -3.73
CA GLN A 145 -1.16 -19.06 -2.74
C GLN A 145 -1.67 -20.47 -3.06
N ALA A 146 -0.96 -21.49 -2.58
CA ALA A 146 -1.39 -22.89 -2.76
C ALA A 146 -2.78 -23.10 -2.13
N GLY A 147 -3.73 -23.58 -2.92
CA GLY A 147 -5.10 -23.82 -2.47
C GLY A 147 -6.02 -22.59 -2.48
N GLU A 148 -5.55 -21.45 -2.94
CA GLU A 148 -6.36 -20.24 -3.11
C GLU A 148 -7.35 -20.43 -4.26
N VAL A 149 -8.62 -20.14 -4.01
CA VAL A 149 -9.70 -20.28 -5.00
C VAL A 149 -10.07 -18.95 -5.62
N ASN A 150 -10.05 -17.88 -4.83
CA ASN A 150 -10.38 -16.53 -5.31
C ASN A 150 -9.10 -15.72 -5.56
N THR A 151 -8.65 -15.70 -6.80
CA THR A 151 -7.47 -14.93 -7.22
C THR A 151 -7.82 -13.58 -7.84
N ALA A 152 -9.09 -13.24 -7.94
CA ALA A 152 -9.53 -11.98 -8.55
C ALA A 152 -9.17 -10.76 -7.69
N ASN A 153 -9.09 -10.94 -6.36
CA ASN A 153 -8.72 -9.91 -5.38
C ASN A 153 -7.20 -9.82 -5.10
N ASN A 154 -6.38 -10.63 -5.80
CA ASN A 154 -4.92 -10.60 -5.68
C ASN A 154 -4.29 -9.43 -6.44
N ASN A 155 -5.08 -8.63 -7.13
CA ASN A 155 -4.63 -7.48 -7.88
C ASN A 155 -5.46 -6.25 -7.50
N ALA A 156 -4.80 -5.10 -7.44
CA ALA A 156 -5.44 -3.81 -7.26
C ALA A 156 -4.80 -2.77 -8.19
N ALA A 157 -5.59 -1.82 -8.65
CA ALA A 157 -5.11 -0.70 -9.44
C ALA A 157 -5.61 0.62 -8.85
N LEU A 158 -4.75 1.64 -8.87
CA LEU A 158 -5.05 3.00 -8.47
C LEU A 158 -4.65 3.95 -9.59
N ALA A 159 -5.61 4.70 -10.12
CA ALA A 159 -5.35 5.72 -11.13
C ALA A 159 -4.68 6.93 -10.47
N ILE A 160 -3.51 7.32 -10.97
CA ILE A 160 -2.73 8.47 -10.51
C ILE A 160 -2.55 9.44 -11.67
N ALA A 161 -3.16 10.60 -11.59
CA ALA A 161 -2.88 11.72 -12.49
C ALA A 161 -1.66 12.51 -11.98
N ILE A 162 -0.95 13.16 -12.90
CA ILE A 162 0.11 14.11 -12.53
C ILE A 162 -0.39 15.51 -12.85
N GLY A 163 -0.49 16.34 -11.80
CA GLY A 163 -0.92 17.73 -11.90
C GLY A 163 0.08 18.60 -12.63
N ALA A 164 -0.31 19.84 -12.93
CA ALA A 164 0.63 20.83 -13.45
C ALA A 164 1.72 21.14 -12.40
N ALA A 165 2.94 21.28 -12.88
CA ALA A 165 4.02 21.76 -12.03
C ALA A 165 3.68 23.16 -11.46
N PRO A 166 4.03 23.45 -10.20
CA PRO A 166 3.92 24.80 -9.68
C PRO A 166 4.63 25.79 -10.60
N PRO A 167 4.07 26.97 -10.84
CA PRO A 167 4.73 27.97 -11.67
C PRO A 167 6.12 28.27 -11.07
N SER A 168 7.14 28.25 -11.91
CA SER A 168 8.47 28.65 -11.50
C SER A 168 8.39 30.06 -10.90
N PRO A 169 9.03 30.35 -9.75
CA PRO A 169 9.05 31.70 -9.22
C PRO A 169 9.63 32.62 -10.29
N THR A 170 8.83 33.61 -10.70
CA THR A 170 9.30 34.64 -11.61
C THR A 170 10.42 35.39 -10.91
N ALA A 171 11.59 35.42 -11.52
CA ALA A 171 12.70 36.20 -10.98
C ALA A 171 12.22 37.62 -10.76
N VAL A 172 12.14 38.05 -9.50
CA VAL A 172 11.86 39.44 -9.18
C VAL A 172 13.05 40.21 -9.75
N PRO A 173 12.83 41.18 -10.66
CA PRO A 173 13.94 42.02 -11.15
C PRO A 173 14.59 42.66 -9.92
N THR A 174 15.73 42.14 -9.54
CA THR A 174 16.57 42.86 -8.54
C THR A 174 16.92 44.18 -9.19
N LEU A 175 16.59 45.29 -8.53
CA LEU A 175 17.02 46.62 -8.94
C LEU A 175 18.53 46.52 -9.24
N ASP A 176 18.88 46.71 -10.49
CA ASP A 176 20.26 46.65 -10.91
C ASP A 176 21.08 47.53 -10.00
N VAL A 177 22.27 47.12 -9.61
CA VAL A 177 23.17 47.86 -8.73
C VAL A 177 23.29 49.34 -9.19
N TRP A 178 23.19 49.54 -10.50
CA TRP A 178 23.16 50.87 -11.13
C TRP A 178 21.93 51.73 -10.77
N ALA A 179 20.75 51.10 -10.57
CA ALA A 179 19.55 51.81 -10.15
C ALA A 179 19.66 52.29 -8.69
N LEU A 180 20.33 51.48 -7.83
CA LEU A 180 20.67 51.87 -6.46
C LEU A 180 21.68 53.01 -6.41
N PHE A 181 22.70 53.02 -7.29
CA PHE A 181 23.66 54.09 -7.41
C PHE A 181 23.00 55.37 -7.96
N ALA A 182 22.08 55.25 -8.93
CA ALA A 182 21.33 56.41 -9.44
C ALA A 182 20.45 57.05 -8.34
N LEU A 183 19.78 56.21 -7.54
CA LEU A 183 18.95 56.68 -6.41
C LEU A 183 19.78 57.29 -5.30
N GLY A 184 20.93 56.67 -4.95
CA GLY A 184 21.87 57.18 -3.96
C GLY A 184 22.58 58.48 -4.39
N GLY A 185 22.81 58.66 -5.69
CA GLY A 185 23.41 59.88 -6.24
C GLY A 185 22.44 61.07 -6.35
N LEU A 186 21.14 60.83 -6.47
CA LEU A 186 20.11 61.90 -6.53
C LEU A 186 19.88 62.55 -5.17
N LEU A 187 19.96 61.83 -4.09
CA LEU A 187 19.70 62.31 -2.73
C LEU A 187 20.60 63.51 -2.31
N PRO A 188 21.94 63.48 -2.51
CA PRO A 188 22.80 64.60 -2.17
C PRO A 188 22.58 65.81 -3.09
N LEU A 189 22.17 65.62 -4.34
CA LEU A 189 21.89 66.72 -5.26
C LEU A 189 20.62 67.51 -4.82
N VAL A 190 19.58 66.80 -4.38
CA VAL A 190 18.36 67.44 -3.87
C VAL A 190 18.66 68.21 -2.55
N ALA A 191 19.47 67.60 -1.65
CA ALA A 191 19.86 68.24 -0.40
C ALA A 191 20.73 69.51 -0.61
N ALA A 192 21.63 69.50 -1.59
CA ALA A 192 22.47 70.63 -1.95
C ALA A 192 21.65 71.78 -2.56
N ARG A 193 20.60 71.48 -3.32
CA ARG A 193 19.73 72.49 -3.91
C ARG A 193 18.84 73.18 -2.84
N HIS A 194 18.39 72.39 -1.86
CA HIS A 194 17.59 72.94 -0.76
C HIS A 194 18.39 73.90 0.15
N ARG A 195 19.71 73.65 0.34
CA ARG A 195 20.58 74.53 1.13
C ARG A 195 20.93 75.92 0.46
N ARG A 196 20.74 76.01 -0.87
CA ARG A 196 20.98 77.27 -1.59
C ARG A 196 19.77 78.16 -1.67
N GLN A 197 18.62 77.71 -1.20
CA GLN A 197 17.38 78.50 -1.21
C GLN A 197 17.00 79.06 0.16
N ASN A 198 17.73 78.74 1.22
CA ASN A 198 17.65 79.36 2.56
C ASN A 198 18.97 80.08 2.83
#